data_840b24421649c5a8da26c3bba67bc9b7
#
_entry.id   840b24421649c5a8da26c3bba67bc9b7
#
_cell.length_a   1.000
_cell.length_b   1.000
_cell.length_c   1.000
_cell.angle_alpha   90.00
_cell.angle_beta   90.00
_cell.angle_gamma   90.00
#
_symmetry.space_group_name_H-M   'P 1'
#
loop_
_entity.id
_entity.type
_entity.pdbx_description
1 polymer ?
#
loop_
_entity_poly.entity_id
_entity_poly.type
_entity_poly.pdbx_seq_one_letter_code
_entity_poly.pdbx_strand_id
1 'polypeptide(L)'
;TQLRAYLKEFLSDPRVVEVPRLIWFVILYLFILPLRPARSAKLYKSVWTNEGAPLLVNCSAQVEGVRKRLQTKYGRHIPVSLGMRYGNPSISSALSELTELNVRNIVVLPLYPQYCAATTGSTFDAVAKTMMKSRWVPELHFIAGYQQSSESIMAIGETIKNHFKENGKQKKIIFSYHGTPQKYL
;
A
#
# COMPACT_ATOMS: atom_id res chain seq x y z
N THR A 1 -21.30 0.75 5.31
CA THR A 1 -20.71 1.18 4.03
C THR A 1 -19.26 0.70 3.96
N GLN A 2 -18.74 0.45 2.75
CA GLN A 2 -17.35 0.02 2.53
C GLN A 2 -16.35 0.99 3.16
N LEU A 3 -16.59 2.30 3.06
CA LEU A 3 -15.73 3.31 3.67
C LEU A 3 -15.70 3.24 5.21
N ARG A 4 -16.80 2.86 5.85
CA ARG A 4 -16.82 2.66 7.31
C ARG A 4 -15.94 1.46 7.70
N ALA A 5 -15.98 0.38 6.94
CA ALA A 5 -15.12 -0.79 7.16
C ALA A 5 -13.64 -0.43 6.99
N TYR A 6 -13.30 0.28 5.91
CA TYR A 6 -11.95 0.79 5.67
C TYR A 6 -11.46 1.71 6.80
N LEU A 7 -12.25 2.70 7.22
CA LEU A 7 -11.87 3.61 8.31
C LEU A 7 -11.72 2.87 9.64
N LYS A 8 -12.56 1.87 9.91
CA LYS A 8 -12.43 1.02 11.09
C LYS A 8 -11.09 0.28 11.08
N GLU A 9 -10.75 -0.37 9.97
CA GLU A 9 -9.50 -1.11 9.82
C GLU A 9 -8.28 -0.18 9.96
N PHE A 10 -8.26 0.92 9.22
CA PHE A 10 -7.18 1.90 9.21
C PHE A 10 -6.95 2.53 10.59
N LEU A 11 -8.01 3.03 11.23
CA LEU A 11 -7.92 3.72 12.51
C LEU A 11 -7.80 2.77 13.72
N SER A 12 -8.01 1.48 13.52
CA SER A 12 -7.73 0.46 14.54
C SER A 12 -6.28 -0.03 14.53
N ASP A 13 -5.49 0.38 13.55
CA ASP A 13 -4.08 -0.01 13.47
C ASP A 13 -3.25 0.71 14.55
N PRO A 14 -2.54 -0.04 15.43
CA PRO A 14 -1.71 0.54 16.49
C PRO A 14 -0.54 1.36 15.96
N ARG A 15 -0.06 1.07 14.74
CA ARG A 15 1.03 1.84 14.13
C ARG A 15 0.55 3.15 13.49
N VAL A 16 -0.76 3.29 13.27
CA VAL A 16 -1.36 4.52 12.73
C VAL A 16 -1.83 5.42 13.88
N VAL A 17 -2.44 4.82 14.92
CA VAL A 17 -2.97 5.54 16.06
C VAL A 17 -2.39 4.97 17.35
N GLU A 18 -1.45 5.71 17.94
CA GLU A 18 -0.72 5.36 19.16
C GLU A 18 -1.39 5.95 20.42
N VAL A 19 -2.71 5.81 20.54
CA VAL A 19 -3.48 6.22 21.72
C VAL A 19 -3.81 4.96 22.55
N PRO A 20 -3.89 5.03 23.89
CA PRO A 20 -4.34 3.91 24.71
C PRO A 20 -5.63 3.30 24.19
N ARG A 21 -5.59 2.00 23.93
CA ARG A 21 -6.63 1.27 23.15
C ARG A 21 -8.04 1.45 23.67
N LEU A 22 -8.23 1.37 24.98
CA LEU A 22 -9.55 1.52 25.59
C LEU A 22 -10.18 2.89 25.30
N ILE A 23 -9.39 3.96 25.47
CA ILE A 23 -9.84 5.32 25.20
C ILE A 23 -10.10 5.51 23.69
N TRP A 24 -9.17 5.02 22.85
CA TRP A 24 -9.30 5.14 21.42
C TRP A 24 -10.52 4.42 20.87
N PHE A 25 -10.82 3.21 21.34
CA PHE A 25 -12.00 2.47 20.87
C PHE A 25 -13.31 3.20 21.20
N VAL A 26 -13.42 3.82 22.37
CA VAL A 26 -14.58 4.65 22.70
C VAL A 26 -14.73 5.79 21.69
N ILE A 27 -13.66 6.53 21.42
CA ILE A 27 -13.66 7.65 20.46
C ILE A 27 -13.98 7.13 19.04
N LEU A 28 -13.34 6.06 18.62
CA LEU A 28 -13.51 5.49 17.28
C LEU A 28 -14.95 5.06 17.03
N TYR A 29 -15.54 4.28 17.94
CA TYR A 29 -16.86 3.67 17.72
C TYR A 29 -18.02 4.61 17.98
N LEU A 30 -17.91 5.54 18.95
CA LEU A 30 -18.99 6.46 19.30
C LEU A 30 -18.98 7.74 18.47
N PHE A 31 -17.82 8.22 18.04
CA PHE A 31 -17.73 9.52 17.36
C PHE A 31 -17.24 9.40 15.92
N ILE A 32 -16.14 8.70 15.67
CA ILE A 32 -15.52 8.73 14.35
C ILE A 32 -16.32 7.91 13.34
N LEU A 33 -16.60 6.65 13.62
CA LEU A 33 -17.28 5.74 12.69
C LEU A 33 -18.75 6.09 12.43
N PRO A 34 -19.51 6.75 13.32
CA PRO A 34 -20.83 7.27 12.99
C PRO A 34 -20.80 8.52 12.10
N LEU A 35 -19.88 9.46 12.35
CA LEU A 35 -19.93 10.82 11.77
C LEU A 35 -19.04 11.00 10.53
N ARG A 36 -17.83 10.41 10.52
CA ARG A 36 -16.84 10.63 9.45
C ARG A 36 -17.15 9.98 8.10
N PRO A 37 -17.72 8.76 8.01
CA PRO A 37 -17.85 8.07 6.73
C PRO A 37 -18.63 8.85 5.68
N ALA A 38 -19.71 9.52 6.05
CA ALA A 38 -20.51 10.31 5.12
C ALA A 38 -19.75 11.51 4.53
N ARG A 39 -18.99 12.23 5.38
CA ARG A 39 -18.17 13.37 4.94
C ARG A 39 -16.99 12.92 4.10
N SER A 40 -16.29 11.86 4.51
CA SER A 40 -15.17 11.32 3.76
C SER A 40 -15.61 10.73 2.40
N ALA A 41 -16.80 10.12 2.33
CA ALA A 41 -17.33 9.57 1.08
C ALA A 41 -17.47 10.63 -0.03
N LYS A 42 -17.86 11.87 0.33
CA LYS A 42 -17.92 12.97 -0.64
C LYS A 42 -16.55 13.32 -1.22
N LEU A 43 -15.51 13.35 -0.36
CA LEU A 43 -14.13 13.63 -0.78
C LEU A 43 -13.57 12.49 -1.65
N TYR A 44 -13.78 11.24 -1.26
CA TYR A 44 -13.36 10.11 -2.09
C TYR A 44 -14.08 10.08 -3.45
N LYS A 45 -15.37 10.43 -3.47
CA LYS A 45 -16.15 10.47 -4.71
C LYS A 45 -15.59 11.51 -5.71
N SER A 46 -15.03 12.63 -5.25
CA SER A 46 -14.49 13.67 -6.14
C SER A 46 -13.20 13.25 -6.86
N VAL A 47 -12.48 12.26 -6.34
CA VAL A 47 -11.26 11.72 -6.96
C VAL A 47 -11.48 10.34 -7.62
N TRP A 48 -12.69 9.78 -7.53
CA TRP A 48 -13.02 8.49 -8.12
C TRP A 48 -13.08 8.58 -9.64
N THR A 49 -12.46 7.63 -10.32
CA THR A 49 -12.49 7.54 -11.79
C THR A 49 -13.56 6.55 -12.25
N ASN A 50 -13.80 6.50 -13.56
CA ASN A 50 -14.69 5.49 -14.16
C ASN A 50 -14.16 4.05 -13.96
N GLU A 51 -12.85 3.90 -13.76
CA GLU A 51 -12.19 2.61 -13.51
C GLU A 51 -12.15 2.24 -12.01
N GLY A 52 -12.50 3.18 -11.12
CA GLY A 52 -12.53 2.96 -9.68
C GLY A 52 -11.64 3.90 -8.87
N ALA A 53 -11.21 3.45 -7.70
CA ALA A 53 -10.30 4.20 -6.84
C ALA A 53 -8.92 4.32 -7.49
N PRO A 54 -8.37 5.54 -7.70
CA PRO A 54 -7.07 5.73 -8.37
C PRO A 54 -5.93 4.92 -7.77
N LEU A 55 -5.91 4.78 -6.44
CA LEU A 55 -4.89 3.97 -5.76
C LEU A 55 -4.94 2.51 -6.22
N LEU A 56 -6.14 1.91 -6.26
CA LEU A 56 -6.29 0.51 -6.66
C LEU A 56 -5.96 0.32 -8.15
N VAL A 57 -6.45 1.23 -9.01
CA VAL A 57 -6.16 1.21 -10.46
C VAL A 57 -4.65 1.26 -10.71
N ASN A 58 -3.95 2.21 -10.09
CA ASN A 58 -2.52 2.36 -10.24
C ASN A 58 -1.74 1.14 -9.68
N CYS A 59 -2.12 0.63 -8.51
CA CYS A 59 -1.48 -0.57 -7.95
C CYS A 59 -1.69 -1.80 -8.86
N SER A 60 -2.88 -1.97 -9.43
CA SER A 60 -3.16 -3.05 -10.37
C SER A 60 -2.31 -2.94 -11.65
N ALA A 61 -2.18 -1.73 -12.20
CA ALA A 61 -1.33 -1.48 -13.36
C ALA A 61 0.15 -1.77 -13.06
N GLN A 62 0.63 -1.40 -11.87
CA GLN A 62 2.00 -1.72 -11.42
C GLN A 62 2.22 -3.24 -11.31
N VAL A 63 1.26 -3.98 -10.74
CA VAL A 63 1.35 -5.46 -10.66
C VAL A 63 1.45 -6.08 -12.05
N GLU A 64 0.61 -5.64 -13.01
CA GLU A 64 0.67 -6.13 -14.38
C GLU A 64 2.02 -5.78 -15.05
N GLY A 65 2.54 -4.59 -14.82
CA GLY A 65 3.86 -4.20 -15.29
C GLY A 65 4.98 -5.08 -14.73
N VAL A 66 4.91 -5.43 -13.44
CA VAL A 66 5.86 -6.34 -12.77
C VAL A 66 5.74 -7.75 -13.35
N ARG A 67 4.54 -8.29 -13.49
CA ARG A 67 4.30 -9.62 -14.08
C ARG A 67 4.95 -9.76 -15.47
N LYS A 68 4.69 -8.78 -16.35
CA LYS A 68 5.25 -8.77 -17.71
C LYS A 68 6.77 -8.71 -17.70
N ARG A 69 7.36 -7.85 -16.87
CA ARG A 69 8.84 -7.73 -16.77
C ARG A 69 9.50 -8.98 -16.21
N LEU A 70 8.90 -9.62 -15.21
CA LEU A 70 9.40 -10.87 -14.64
C LEU A 70 9.33 -12.01 -15.67
N GLN A 71 8.24 -12.13 -16.40
CA GLN A 71 8.09 -13.09 -17.46
C GLN A 71 9.13 -12.90 -18.58
N THR A 72 9.35 -11.67 -19.01
CA THR A 72 10.37 -11.34 -20.01
C THR A 72 11.78 -11.65 -19.51
N LYS A 73 12.08 -11.30 -18.24
CA LYS A 73 13.42 -11.48 -17.67
C LYS A 73 13.78 -12.94 -17.42
N TYR A 74 12.83 -13.74 -16.95
CA TYR A 74 13.10 -15.11 -16.49
C TYR A 74 12.57 -16.19 -17.42
N GLY A 75 11.86 -15.84 -18.50
CA GLY A 75 11.30 -16.79 -19.47
C GLY A 75 10.21 -17.72 -18.90
N ARG A 76 9.71 -17.44 -17.70
CA ARG A 76 8.69 -18.26 -17.02
C ARG A 76 7.70 -17.40 -16.25
N HIS A 77 6.53 -17.96 -15.99
CA HIS A 77 5.53 -17.31 -15.14
C HIS A 77 6.01 -17.28 -13.68
N ILE A 78 6.06 -16.09 -13.09
CA ILE A 78 6.30 -15.87 -11.67
C ILE A 78 5.01 -15.27 -11.10
N PRO A 79 4.35 -15.94 -10.12
CA PRO A 79 3.14 -15.43 -9.52
C PRO A 79 3.39 -14.08 -8.82
N VAL A 80 2.51 -13.12 -9.08
CA VAL A 80 2.53 -11.81 -8.41
C VAL A 80 1.11 -11.49 -7.99
N SER A 81 0.88 -11.28 -6.71
CA SER A 81 -0.43 -10.97 -6.14
C SER A 81 -0.43 -9.59 -5.51
N LEU A 82 -1.54 -8.85 -5.67
CA LEU A 82 -1.74 -7.55 -5.05
C LEU A 82 -2.39 -7.72 -3.68
N GLY A 83 -1.79 -7.15 -2.65
CA GLY A 83 -2.36 -7.06 -1.31
C GLY A 83 -2.43 -5.62 -0.83
N MET A 84 -3.63 -5.10 -0.60
CA MET A 84 -3.83 -3.78 0.02
C MET A 84 -3.68 -3.89 1.54
N ARG A 85 -3.02 -2.92 2.15
CA ARG A 85 -2.86 -2.90 3.61
C ARG A 85 -4.21 -2.77 4.32
N TYR A 86 -5.14 -2.03 3.74
CA TYR A 86 -6.52 -1.86 4.20
C TYR A 86 -7.48 -2.05 3.03
N GLY A 87 -8.59 -2.75 3.29
CA GLY A 87 -9.59 -3.06 2.26
C GLY A 87 -9.20 -4.24 1.37
N ASN A 88 -9.68 -4.22 0.12
CA ASN A 88 -9.55 -5.35 -0.81
C ASN A 88 -8.85 -4.95 -2.13
N PRO A 89 -8.10 -5.92 -2.75
CA PRO A 89 -7.77 -7.25 -2.25
C PRO A 89 -6.87 -7.16 -1.01
N SER A 90 -7.10 -7.98 0.00
CA SER A 90 -6.35 -7.91 1.26
C SER A 90 -4.98 -8.60 1.16
N ILE A 91 -4.03 -8.23 2.04
CA ILE A 91 -2.76 -8.97 2.18
C ILE A 91 -3.03 -10.46 2.46
N SER A 92 -4.03 -10.76 3.28
CA SER A 92 -4.39 -12.15 3.59
C SER A 92 -4.84 -12.91 2.35
N SER A 93 -5.69 -12.32 1.48
CA SER A 93 -6.13 -12.96 0.25
C SER A 93 -4.99 -13.16 -0.74
N ALA A 94 -4.10 -12.17 -0.88
CA ALA A 94 -2.93 -12.27 -1.75
C ALA A 94 -1.96 -13.39 -1.31
N LEU A 95 -1.74 -13.52 0.01
CA LEU A 95 -0.92 -14.60 0.55
C LEU A 95 -1.58 -15.97 0.42
N SER A 96 -2.91 -16.06 0.56
CA SER A 96 -3.65 -17.31 0.31
C SER A 96 -3.53 -17.76 -1.14
N GLU A 97 -3.70 -16.85 -2.10
CA GLU A 97 -3.50 -17.13 -3.53
C GLU A 97 -2.11 -17.72 -3.81
N LEU A 98 -1.05 -17.11 -3.27
CA LEU A 98 0.32 -17.63 -3.44
C LEU A 98 0.53 -18.98 -2.75
N THR A 99 -0.11 -19.22 -1.61
CA THR A 99 -0.04 -20.48 -0.89
C THR A 99 -0.72 -21.61 -1.67
N GLU A 100 -1.88 -21.34 -2.27
CA GLU A 100 -2.60 -22.30 -3.15
C GLU A 100 -1.76 -22.70 -4.38
N LEU A 101 -0.92 -21.79 -4.87
CA LEU A 101 0.05 -22.04 -5.93
C LEU A 101 1.33 -22.76 -5.43
N ASN A 102 1.39 -23.18 -4.17
CA ASN A 102 2.54 -23.84 -3.54
C ASN A 102 3.85 -23.03 -3.64
N VAL A 103 3.76 -21.70 -3.61
CA VAL A 103 4.94 -20.84 -3.62
C VAL A 103 5.73 -21.01 -2.31
N ARG A 104 7.04 -21.28 -2.42
CA ARG A 104 7.93 -21.56 -1.28
C ARG A 104 8.69 -20.34 -0.79
N ASN A 105 8.96 -19.40 -1.69
CA ASN A 105 9.68 -18.16 -1.42
C ASN A 105 8.81 -16.99 -1.83
N ILE A 106 8.53 -16.09 -0.91
CA ILE A 106 7.69 -14.90 -1.13
C ILE A 106 8.52 -13.65 -0.91
N VAL A 107 8.54 -12.76 -1.89
CA VAL A 107 9.08 -11.41 -1.76
C VAL A 107 7.92 -10.45 -1.54
N VAL A 108 7.93 -9.73 -0.43
CA VAL A 108 6.96 -8.67 -0.13
C VAL A 108 7.60 -7.31 -0.42
N LEU A 109 7.02 -6.59 -1.36
CA LEU A 109 7.44 -5.24 -1.73
C LEU A 109 6.31 -4.25 -1.37
N PRO A 110 6.36 -3.60 -0.20
CA PRO A 110 5.47 -2.49 0.10
C PRO A 110 5.72 -1.34 -0.87
N LEU A 111 4.66 -0.79 -1.46
CA LEU A 111 4.78 0.32 -2.43
C LEU A 111 4.98 1.67 -1.71
N TYR A 112 5.80 1.68 -0.67
CA TYR A 112 6.26 2.85 0.07
C TYR A 112 7.78 2.91 -0.06
N PRO A 113 8.32 3.84 -0.89
CA PRO A 113 9.77 3.92 -1.11
C PRO A 113 10.56 4.13 0.18
N GLN A 114 10.08 5.01 1.07
CA GLN A 114 10.70 5.27 2.38
C GLN A 114 10.02 4.42 3.46
N TYR A 115 10.83 3.93 4.40
CA TYR A 115 10.30 3.30 5.59
C TYR A 115 9.52 4.30 6.45
N CYS A 116 8.40 3.85 6.98
CA CYS A 116 7.67 4.50 8.07
C CYS A 116 6.92 3.42 8.84
N ALA A 117 6.91 3.54 10.17
CA ALA A 117 6.21 2.57 11.03
C ALA A 117 4.72 2.44 10.68
N ALA A 118 4.05 3.57 10.35
CA ALA A 118 2.63 3.59 9.99
C ALA A 118 2.32 3.03 8.58
N THR A 119 3.32 2.80 7.74
CA THR A 119 3.16 2.25 6.38
C THR A 119 3.86 0.91 6.24
N THR A 120 5.17 0.91 6.06
CA THR A 120 5.97 -0.32 5.88
C THR A 120 5.90 -1.23 7.11
N GLY A 121 6.02 -0.68 8.33
CA GLY A 121 5.89 -1.45 9.56
C GLY A 121 4.49 -2.05 9.74
N SER A 122 3.44 -1.28 9.46
CA SER A 122 2.06 -1.74 9.47
C SER A 122 1.82 -2.87 8.44
N THR A 123 2.44 -2.76 7.26
CA THR A 123 2.38 -3.82 6.24
C THR A 123 3.06 -5.10 6.72
N PHE A 124 4.24 -4.97 7.35
CA PHE A 124 4.93 -6.10 7.96
C PHE A 124 4.06 -6.83 8.99
N ASP A 125 3.44 -6.08 9.90
CA ASP A 125 2.56 -6.65 10.92
C ASP A 125 1.38 -7.42 10.31
N ALA A 126 0.79 -6.92 9.22
CA ALA A 126 -0.31 -7.60 8.53
C ALA A 126 0.14 -8.91 7.85
N VAL A 127 1.32 -8.90 7.21
CA VAL A 127 1.93 -10.10 6.64
C VAL A 127 2.23 -11.12 7.73
N ALA A 128 2.94 -10.71 8.78
CA ALA A 128 3.31 -11.57 9.91
C ALA A 128 2.07 -12.18 10.58
N LYS A 129 1.03 -11.36 10.85
CA LYS A 129 -0.24 -11.82 11.43
C LYS A 129 -0.95 -12.86 10.56
N THR A 130 -0.82 -12.76 9.24
CA THR A 130 -1.38 -13.75 8.32
C THR A 130 -0.55 -15.03 8.35
N MET A 131 0.78 -14.91 8.31
CA MET A 131 1.69 -16.07 8.36
C MET A 131 1.56 -16.85 9.67
N MET A 132 1.35 -16.19 10.82
CA MET A 132 1.13 -16.84 12.11
C MET A 132 -0.09 -17.78 12.14
N LYS A 133 -1.04 -17.60 11.22
CA LYS A 133 -2.21 -18.48 11.08
C LYS A 133 -1.98 -19.63 10.11
N SER A 134 -0.90 -19.60 9.35
CA SER A 134 -0.57 -20.61 8.35
C SER A 134 0.10 -21.79 9.02
N ARG A 135 -0.31 -23.02 8.67
CA ARG A 135 0.31 -24.24 9.16
C ARG A 135 1.73 -24.41 8.60
N TRP A 136 1.94 -23.98 7.39
CA TRP A 136 3.23 -23.96 6.72
C TRP A 136 3.61 -22.52 6.37
N VAL A 137 4.81 -22.09 6.75
CA VAL A 137 5.31 -20.73 6.51
C VAL A 137 6.36 -20.75 5.41
N PRO A 138 6.15 -20.03 4.30
CA PRO A 138 7.15 -19.88 3.24
C PRO A 138 8.34 -19.06 3.73
N GLU A 139 9.47 -19.18 3.03
CA GLU A 139 10.57 -18.24 3.17
C GLU A 139 10.10 -16.84 2.76
N LEU A 140 10.33 -15.84 3.62
CA LEU A 140 9.80 -14.50 3.44
C LEU A 140 10.93 -13.48 3.34
N HIS A 141 11.00 -12.78 2.21
CA HIS A 141 11.88 -11.64 2.00
C HIS A 141 11.05 -10.35 2.03
N PHE A 142 11.25 -9.53 3.03
CA PHE A 142 10.51 -8.27 3.19
C PHE A 142 11.41 -7.08 2.86
N ILE A 143 11.01 -6.26 1.86
CA ILE A 143 11.75 -5.07 1.44
C ILE A 143 11.27 -3.88 2.27
N ALA A 144 12.15 -3.35 3.13
CA ALA A 144 11.80 -2.28 4.04
C ALA A 144 11.81 -0.88 3.40
N GLY A 145 12.58 -0.68 2.33
CA GLY A 145 12.65 0.57 1.60
C GLY A 145 13.53 0.48 0.36
N TYR A 146 13.28 1.35 -0.61
CA TYR A 146 14.01 1.39 -1.89
C TYR A 146 14.18 2.81 -2.42
N GLN A 147 14.05 3.82 -1.56
CA GLN A 147 14.15 5.25 -1.90
C GLN A 147 15.51 5.66 -2.49
N GLN A 148 16.55 4.89 -2.20
CA GLN A 148 17.91 5.15 -2.69
C GLN A 148 18.26 4.33 -3.93
N SER A 149 17.35 3.48 -4.45
CA SER A 149 17.64 2.74 -5.66
C SER A 149 17.70 3.67 -6.86
N SER A 150 18.71 3.46 -7.74
CA SER A 150 18.88 4.21 -8.98
C SER A 150 17.63 4.14 -9.86
N GLU A 151 16.99 2.97 -9.91
CA GLU A 151 15.78 2.72 -10.70
C GLU A 151 14.59 3.55 -10.20
N SER A 152 14.43 3.66 -8.87
CA SER A 152 13.37 4.49 -8.27
C SER A 152 13.59 5.97 -8.58
N ILE A 153 14.83 6.46 -8.45
CA ILE A 153 15.19 7.84 -8.75
C ILE A 153 15.00 8.13 -10.24
N MET A 154 15.45 7.22 -11.12
CA MET A 154 15.25 7.36 -12.57
C MET A 154 13.78 7.40 -12.96
N ALA A 155 12.93 6.55 -12.35
CA ALA A 155 11.49 6.54 -12.62
C ALA A 155 10.83 7.90 -12.29
N ILE A 156 11.19 8.52 -11.16
CA ILE A 156 10.73 9.86 -10.81
C ILE A 156 11.24 10.90 -11.82
N GLY A 157 12.53 10.82 -12.18
CA GLY A 157 13.14 11.70 -13.17
C GLY A 157 12.47 11.61 -14.54
N GLU A 158 12.12 10.40 -15.00
CA GLU A 158 11.38 10.16 -16.24
C GLU A 158 9.97 10.79 -16.20
N THR A 159 9.26 10.68 -15.07
CA THR A 159 7.95 11.32 -14.91
C THR A 159 8.04 12.84 -15.09
N ILE A 160 9.05 13.48 -14.49
CA ILE A 160 9.30 14.92 -14.63
C ILE A 160 9.66 15.27 -16.09
N LYS A 161 10.55 14.50 -16.72
CA LYS A 161 10.95 14.74 -18.14
C LYS A 161 9.76 14.64 -19.08
N ASN A 162 8.90 13.64 -18.90
CA ASN A 162 7.72 13.46 -19.74
C ASN A 162 6.75 14.63 -19.56
N HIS A 163 6.52 15.06 -18.32
CA HIS A 163 5.71 16.26 -18.07
C HIS A 163 6.26 17.49 -18.78
N PHE A 164 7.59 17.69 -18.77
CA PHE A 164 8.22 18.82 -19.49
C PHE A 164 8.11 18.72 -21.01
N LYS A 165 8.13 17.52 -21.56
CA LYS A 165 7.90 17.32 -23.02
C LYS A 165 6.49 17.70 -23.42
N GLU A 166 5.51 17.34 -22.61
CA GLU A 166 4.08 17.57 -22.91
C GLU A 166 3.63 19.00 -22.62
N ASN A 167 4.15 19.63 -21.57
CA ASN A 167 3.65 20.90 -21.02
C ASN A 167 4.70 22.04 -21.07
N GLY A 168 5.86 21.79 -21.67
CA GLY A 168 6.98 22.72 -21.66
C GLY A 168 7.73 22.76 -20.31
N LYS A 169 8.99 23.21 -20.34
CA LYS A 169 9.84 23.29 -19.14
C LYS A 169 9.32 24.35 -18.16
N GLN A 170 9.00 23.94 -16.97
CA GLN A 170 8.54 24.83 -15.90
C GLN A 170 9.71 25.54 -15.22
N LYS A 171 9.49 26.79 -14.77
CA LYS A 171 10.50 27.57 -14.05
C LYS A 171 10.78 27.05 -12.64
N LYS A 172 9.80 26.40 -12.01
CA LYS A 172 9.89 25.86 -10.64
C LYS A 172 9.19 24.52 -10.54
N ILE A 173 9.71 23.64 -9.71
CA ILE A 173 9.10 22.37 -9.31
C ILE A 173 8.90 22.43 -7.80
N ILE A 174 7.73 22.01 -7.35
CA ILE A 174 7.41 21.88 -5.91
C ILE A 174 7.36 20.39 -5.59
N PHE A 175 8.23 19.96 -4.68
CA PHE A 175 8.15 18.62 -4.08
C PHE A 175 7.36 18.72 -2.77
N SER A 176 6.26 17.99 -2.69
CA SER A 176 5.41 17.94 -1.49
C SER A 176 5.52 16.58 -0.83
N TYR A 177 5.87 16.57 0.43
CA TYR A 177 6.02 15.35 1.24
C TYR A 177 5.06 15.36 2.42
N HIS A 178 4.63 14.17 2.83
CA HIS A 178 3.86 14.02 4.06
C HIS A 178 4.80 14.01 5.27
N GLY A 179 4.57 14.92 6.20
CA GLY A 179 5.33 14.94 7.46
C GLY A 179 4.92 13.76 8.36
N THR A 180 5.92 13.08 8.90
CA THR A 180 5.72 11.98 9.87
C THR A 180 6.49 12.27 11.15
N PRO A 181 6.00 11.85 12.33
CA PRO A 181 6.77 11.95 13.57
C PRO A 181 8.09 11.22 13.46
N GLN A 182 9.18 11.84 13.96
CA GLN A 182 10.52 11.24 13.91
C GLN A 182 10.58 9.82 14.51
N LYS A 183 9.80 9.56 15.54
CA LYS A 183 9.71 8.23 16.18
C LYS A 183 9.14 7.12 15.28
N TYR A 184 8.65 7.44 14.07
CA TYR A 184 8.12 6.47 13.11
C TYR A 184 9.17 6.03 12.06
N LEU A 185 10.36 6.60 12.13
CA LEU A 185 11.48 6.32 11.22
C LEU A 185 12.42 5.25 11.79
#